data_7cae25a9c8d3a54a8c4ee83bfd6a9840
#
_entry.id   7cae25a9c8d3a54a8c4ee83bfd6a9840
#
_cell.length_a   1.000
_cell.length_b   1.000
_cell.length_c   1.000
_cell.angle_alpha   90.00
_cell.angle_beta   90.00
_cell.angle_gamma   90.00
#
_symmetry.space_group_name_H-M   'P 1'
#
loop_
_entity.id
_entity.type
_entity.pdbx_description
1 polymer ?
#
loop_
_entity_poly.entity_id
_entity_poly.type
_entity_poly.pdbx_seq_one_letter_code
_entity_poly.pdbx_strand_id
1 'polypeptide(L)'
;MSGASSSSRSPGEPRLPVHATVWDHRLNPTGIAAGWPVVLVHGILTWGTDPRYGFAAQRPLAARRRLLLMDRRGYGRSPDIARSDWAVDAEDIVGLLGAGAHLVGHAYGGVGAMAAAVRRPDLVRSLTLIQPGALRPAERHPVVAEALARARAATAALPPDLTPAEFLRGATESVGMETPEATPDRLRAAATTMAELPCWDADIDLVPLARAAFPKLLVSGDWEGAPEPYRTYAGLPLIACAEEIAEATGAAHLVVPGYYPHTQQPERVNAALEDLWDASEQG
;
A
#
# COMPACT_ATOMS: atom_id res chain seq x y z
N MET A 1 1.35 -21.15 35.95
CA MET A 1 2.17 -21.87 34.98
C MET A 1 1.22 -22.34 33.87
N SER A 2 1.16 -21.59 32.79
CA SER A 2 0.48 -22.03 31.57
C SER A 2 1.36 -21.58 30.41
N GLY A 3 2.01 -22.54 29.76
CA GLY A 3 3.00 -22.31 28.73
C GLY A 3 2.31 -21.85 27.44
N ALA A 4 2.65 -20.67 26.97
CA ALA A 4 2.37 -20.24 25.61
C ALA A 4 3.24 -21.06 24.66
N SER A 5 2.62 -22.00 23.95
CA SER A 5 3.23 -22.76 22.87
C SER A 5 3.49 -21.80 21.69
N SER A 6 4.71 -21.36 21.52
CA SER A 6 5.17 -20.74 20.28
C SER A 6 5.25 -21.83 19.21
N SER A 7 4.24 -21.95 18.36
CA SER A 7 4.30 -22.83 17.20
C SER A 7 5.27 -22.26 16.17
N SER A 8 6.54 -22.63 16.27
CA SER A 8 7.49 -22.48 15.17
C SER A 8 7.07 -23.42 14.06
N ARG A 9 6.47 -22.89 12.97
CA ARG A 9 6.18 -23.69 11.76
C ARG A 9 7.49 -24.18 11.14
N SER A 10 7.48 -25.43 10.71
CA SER A 10 8.57 -26.04 9.96
C SER A 10 8.75 -25.36 8.59
N PRO A 11 10.01 -25.20 8.09
CA PRO A 11 10.23 -24.72 6.72
C PRO A 11 9.61 -25.71 5.73
N GLY A 12 8.60 -25.27 4.97
CA GLY A 12 7.96 -26.06 3.92
C GLY A 12 6.45 -26.23 4.00
N GLU A 13 5.78 -25.81 5.08
CA GLU A 13 4.31 -25.78 5.07
C GLU A 13 3.79 -24.67 4.16
N PRO A 14 2.85 -24.97 3.22
CA PRO A 14 2.25 -23.95 2.37
C PRO A 14 1.52 -22.91 3.25
N ARG A 15 1.81 -21.63 3.02
CA ARG A 15 1.07 -20.55 3.69
C ARG A 15 -0.37 -20.55 3.19
N LEU A 16 -1.32 -20.37 4.09
CA LEU A 16 -2.71 -20.11 3.70
C LEU A 16 -2.74 -18.87 2.80
N PRO A 17 -3.55 -18.88 1.72
CA PRO A 17 -3.65 -17.72 0.83
C PRO A 17 -4.20 -16.51 1.58
N VAL A 18 -3.79 -15.32 1.16
CA VAL A 18 -4.38 -14.07 1.63
C VAL A 18 -5.81 -13.93 1.12
N HIS A 19 -6.63 -13.21 1.87
CA HIS A 19 -7.96 -12.85 1.43
C HIS A 19 -7.88 -11.71 0.41
N ALA A 20 -8.66 -11.83 -0.66
CA ALA A 20 -8.92 -10.75 -1.59
C ALA A 20 -10.42 -10.60 -1.82
N THR A 21 -10.97 -9.44 -1.52
CA THR A 21 -12.35 -9.13 -1.91
C THR A 21 -12.39 -8.88 -3.41
N VAL A 22 -13.25 -9.61 -4.11
CA VAL A 22 -13.41 -9.49 -5.56
C VAL A 22 -14.60 -8.60 -5.86
N TRP A 23 -14.37 -7.56 -6.66
CA TRP A 23 -15.42 -6.78 -7.29
C TRP A 23 -15.32 -6.97 -8.79
N ASP A 24 -16.36 -7.50 -9.38
CA ASP A 24 -16.50 -7.65 -10.82
C ASP A 24 -17.92 -7.29 -11.25
N HIS A 25 -18.06 -6.90 -12.50
CA HIS A 25 -19.35 -6.63 -13.11
C HIS A 25 -19.92 -7.92 -13.71
N ARG A 26 -20.66 -8.70 -12.92
CA ARG A 26 -21.30 -9.95 -13.34
C ARG A 26 -22.42 -9.77 -14.37
N LEU A 27 -22.64 -8.55 -14.88
CA LEU A 27 -23.78 -8.20 -15.74
C LEU A 27 -23.39 -7.71 -17.13
N ASN A 28 -22.15 -7.88 -17.58
CA ASN A 28 -21.88 -7.77 -19.00
C ASN A 28 -22.49 -9.00 -19.68
N PRO A 29 -23.40 -8.85 -20.69
CA PRO A 29 -24.01 -9.99 -21.38
C PRO A 29 -23.00 -10.97 -21.99
N THR A 30 -21.75 -10.57 -22.15
CA THR A 30 -20.65 -11.40 -22.65
C THR A 30 -19.91 -12.16 -21.54
N GLY A 31 -20.17 -11.87 -20.26
CA GLY A 31 -19.56 -12.58 -19.10
C GLY A 31 -18.06 -12.39 -18.93
N ILE A 32 -17.41 -11.53 -19.72
CA ILE A 32 -15.97 -11.28 -19.70
C ILE A 32 -15.74 -9.84 -19.25
N ALA A 33 -15.09 -9.63 -18.09
CA ALA A 33 -14.54 -8.33 -17.77
C ALA A 33 -13.54 -7.93 -18.86
N ALA A 34 -13.67 -6.72 -19.41
CA ALA A 34 -12.74 -6.26 -20.42
C ALA A 34 -11.36 -6.04 -19.77
N GLY A 35 -10.31 -6.61 -20.37
CA GLY A 35 -8.92 -6.39 -19.98
C GLY A 35 -8.42 -7.19 -18.78
N TRP A 36 -7.19 -6.85 -18.33
CA TRP A 36 -6.52 -7.51 -17.22
C TRP A 36 -7.16 -7.16 -15.87
N PRO A 37 -7.15 -8.10 -14.88
CA PRO A 37 -7.57 -7.80 -13.53
C PRO A 37 -6.65 -6.77 -12.87
N VAL A 38 -7.14 -6.15 -11.80
CA VAL A 38 -6.42 -5.17 -11.00
C VAL A 38 -6.25 -5.69 -9.59
N VAL A 39 -5.02 -5.74 -9.08
CA VAL A 39 -4.72 -6.04 -7.68
C VAL A 39 -4.48 -4.71 -6.95
N LEU A 40 -5.26 -4.46 -5.88
CA LEU A 40 -5.15 -3.27 -5.05
C LEU A 40 -4.64 -3.67 -3.65
N VAL A 41 -3.55 -3.03 -3.21
CA VAL A 41 -2.83 -3.37 -1.97
C VAL A 41 -2.80 -2.15 -1.04
N HIS A 42 -3.42 -2.29 0.13
CA HIS A 42 -3.61 -1.21 1.10
C HIS A 42 -2.37 -0.91 1.97
N GLY A 43 -2.40 0.24 2.67
CA GLY A 43 -1.36 0.68 3.59
C GLY A 43 -1.47 0.10 5.01
N ILE A 44 -0.92 0.82 5.99
CA ILE A 44 -1.02 0.48 7.42
C ILE A 44 -2.35 0.94 8.01
N LEU A 45 -2.73 0.39 9.16
CA LEU A 45 -3.92 0.78 9.94
C LEU A 45 -5.25 0.66 9.17
N THR A 46 -5.29 -0.08 8.06
CA THR A 46 -6.45 -0.20 7.17
C THR A 46 -6.54 -1.60 6.57
N TRP A 47 -7.52 -1.86 5.72
CA TRP A 47 -7.69 -3.11 4.93
C TRP A 47 -8.28 -2.79 3.56
N GLY A 48 -8.33 -3.76 2.67
CA GLY A 48 -8.67 -3.53 1.27
C GLY A 48 -10.00 -2.80 1.05
N THR A 49 -11.04 -3.15 1.79
CA THR A 49 -12.39 -2.57 1.67
C THR A 49 -12.73 -1.51 2.71
N ASP A 50 -11.76 -1.06 3.50
CA ASP A 50 -11.98 0.00 4.49
C ASP A 50 -12.54 1.26 3.81
N PRO A 51 -13.71 1.77 4.25
CA PRO A 51 -14.35 2.91 3.62
C PRO A 51 -13.60 4.23 3.84
N ARG A 52 -12.74 4.32 4.86
CA ARG A 52 -12.03 5.56 5.21
C ARG A 52 -10.65 5.66 4.55
N TYR A 53 -9.89 4.58 4.54
CA TYR A 53 -8.47 4.60 4.12
C TYR A 53 -8.11 3.50 3.12
N GLY A 54 -9.04 2.58 2.83
CA GLY A 54 -8.87 1.53 1.83
C GLY A 54 -9.37 1.96 0.45
N PHE A 55 -9.71 0.99 -0.36
CA PHE A 55 -10.08 1.22 -1.76
C PHE A 55 -11.60 1.23 -2.02
N ALA A 56 -12.42 1.53 -0.99
CA ALA A 56 -13.88 1.55 -1.17
C ALA A 56 -14.34 2.54 -2.24
N ALA A 57 -13.67 3.69 -2.38
CA ALA A 57 -13.96 4.72 -3.37
C ALA A 57 -13.61 4.32 -4.81
N GLN A 58 -12.85 3.23 -5.02
CA GLN A 58 -12.52 2.68 -6.34
C GLN A 58 -13.57 1.69 -6.86
N ARG A 59 -14.65 1.45 -6.10
CA ARG A 59 -15.75 0.58 -6.52
C ARG A 59 -16.31 0.84 -7.93
N PRO A 60 -16.44 2.09 -8.41
CA PRO A 60 -16.91 2.37 -9.78
C PRO A 60 -16.09 1.69 -10.86
N LEU A 61 -14.77 1.49 -10.67
CA LEU A 61 -13.88 0.84 -11.63
C LEU A 61 -14.29 -0.64 -11.89
N ALA A 62 -15.00 -1.26 -10.94
CA ALA A 62 -15.51 -2.62 -11.09
C ALA A 62 -16.57 -2.75 -12.21
N ALA A 63 -17.09 -1.65 -12.72
CA ALA A 63 -17.97 -1.67 -13.88
C ALA A 63 -17.26 -2.13 -15.18
N ARG A 64 -15.95 -1.94 -15.26
CA ARG A 64 -15.14 -2.26 -16.45
C ARG A 64 -14.09 -3.33 -16.20
N ARG A 65 -13.62 -3.49 -14.97
CA ARG A 65 -12.48 -4.32 -14.61
C ARG A 65 -12.78 -5.20 -13.41
N ARG A 66 -12.16 -6.37 -13.36
CA ARG A 66 -12.16 -7.20 -12.15
C ARG A 66 -11.15 -6.64 -11.16
N LEU A 67 -11.61 -6.22 -9.99
CA LEU A 67 -10.77 -5.69 -8.92
C LEU A 67 -10.56 -6.76 -7.85
N LEU A 68 -9.33 -6.96 -7.42
CA LEU A 68 -8.90 -7.83 -6.34
C LEU A 68 -8.34 -6.95 -5.21
N LEU A 69 -9.16 -6.66 -4.22
CA LEU A 69 -8.77 -5.87 -3.06
C LEU A 69 -8.12 -6.81 -2.04
N MET A 70 -6.81 -6.84 -2.00
CA MET A 70 -6.05 -7.68 -1.10
C MET A 70 -6.15 -7.15 0.34
N ASP A 71 -6.47 -8.02 1.29
CA ASP A 71 -6.17 -7.80 2.69
C ASP A 71 -4.76 -8.36 2.94
N ARG A 72 -3.80 -7.53 3.34
CA ARG A 72 -2.45 -7.98 3.72
C ARG A 72 -2.52 -8.90 4.94
N ARG A 73 -1.52 -9.77 5.15
CA ARG A 73 -1.52 -10.67 6.31
C ARG A 73 -1.65 -9.92 7.63
N GLY A 74 -2.48 -10.43 8.53
CA GLY A 74 -2.82 -9.78 9.79
C GLY A 74 -3.86 -8.67 9.69
N TYR A 75 -4.30 -8.30 8.48
CA TYR A 75 -5.32 -7.28 8.24
C TYR A 75 -6.61 -7.91 7.70
N GLY A 76 -7.74 -7.21 7.91
CA GLY A 76 -9.04 -7.59 7.38
C GLY A 76 -9.37 -9.06 7.64
N ARG A 77 -9.58 -9.83 6.57
CA ARG A 77 -9.90 -11.27 6.63
C ARG A 77 -8.74 -12.20 6.29
N SER A 78 -7.54 -11.65 6.08
CA SER A 78 -6.35 -12.46 5.81
C SER A 78 -5.86 -13.19 7.06
N PRO A 79 -5.14 -14.32 6.90
CA PRO A 79 -4.55 -15.05 8.01
C PRO A 79 -3.60 -14.18 8.83
N ASP A 80 -3.51 -14.47 10.12
CA ASP A 80 -2.55 -13.83 11.01
C ASP A 80 -1.11 -14.27 10.68
N ILE A 81 -0.18 -13.39 11.01
CA ILE A 81 1.26 -13.62 10.91
C ILE A 81 1.94 -12.99 12.12
N ALA A 82 2.92 -13.68 12.68
CA ALA A 82 3.64 -13.17 13.85
C ALA A 82 4.44 -11.89 13.53
N ARG A 83 5.00 -11.83 12.32
CA ARG A 83 5.71 -10.66 11.79
C ARG A 83 5.63 -10.66 10.28
N SER A 84 5.32 -9.53 9.68
CA SER A 84 5.27 -9.33 8.24
C SER A 84 6.27 -8.26 7.80
N ASP A 85 6.52 -8.24 6.51
CA ASP A 85 7.26 -7.19 5.82
C ASP A 85 6.80 -7.11 4.35
N TRP A 86 7.37 -6.14 3.62
CA TRP A 86 7.09 -5.96 2.20
C TRP A 86 7.52 -7.13 1.32
N ALA A 87 8.47 -7.98 1.77
CA ALA A 87 8.89 -9.16 1.01
C ALA A 87 7.83 -10.27 1.11
N VAL A 88 7.21 -10.43 2.28
CA VAL A 88 6.05 -11.31 2.48
C VAL A 88 4.86 -10.82 1.66
N ASP A 89 4.57 -9.52 1.70
CA ASP A 89 3.51 -8.93 0.87
C ASP A 89 3.77 -9.17 -0.63
N ALA A 90 5.02 -9.01 -1.09
CA ALA A 90 5.38 -9.25 -2.48
C ALA A 90 5.11 -10.69 -2.93
N GLU A 91 5.36 -11.69 -2.07
CA GLU A 91 5.02 -13.09 -2.36
C GLU A 91 3.51 -13.29 -2.53
N ASP A 92 2.73 -12.72 -1.62
CA ASP A 92 1.27 -12.80 -1.67
C ASP A 92 0.70 -12.05 -2.88
N ILE A 93 1.24 -10.87 -3.21
CA ILE A 93 0.87 -10.09 -4.41
C ILE A 93 1.17 -10.91 -5.67
N VAL A 94 2.35 -11.51 -5.80
CA VAL A 94 2.70 -12.36 -6.94
C VAL A 94 1.70 -13.51 -7.12
N GLY A 95 1.24 -14.11 -6.01
CA GLY A 95 0.20 -15.12 -6.03
C GLY A 95 -1.15 -14.62 -6.60
N LEU A 96 -1.48 -13.34 -6.38
CA LEU A 96 -2.71 -12.71 -6.88
C LEU A 96 -2.60 -12.22 -8.32
N LEU A 97 -1.39 -11.96 -8.84
CA LEU A 97 -1.20 -11.49 -10.21
C LEU A 97 -1.65 -12.52 -11.26
N GLY A 98 -1.69 -13.81 -10.93
CA GLY A 98 -2.14 -14.88 -11.82
C GLY A 98 -1.35 -14.94 -13.13
N ALA A 99 -2.04 -14.83 -14.27
CA ALA A 99 -1.42 -14.78 -15.60
C ALA A 99 -0.98 -13.35 -16.00
N GLY A 100 -1.27 -12.35 -15.15
CA GLY A 100 -0.95 -10.95 -15.34
C GLY A 100 -2.04 -10.06 -14.76
N ALA A 101 -1.67 -8.90 -14.22
CA ALA A 101 -2.59 -7.93 -13.67
C ALA A 101 -2.00 -6.51 -13.67
N HIS A 102 -2.86 -5.50 -13.61
CA HIS A 102 -2.49 -4.17 -13.17
C HIS A 102 -2.28 -4.20 -11.65
N LEU A 103 -1.28 -3.49 -11.16
CA LEU A 103 -0.92 -3.48 -9.75
C LEU A 103 -1.00 -2.06 -9.20
N VAL A 104 -1.80 -1.87 -8.15
CA VAL A 104 -1.98 -0.60 -7.44
C VAL A 104 -1.62 -0.79 -5.98
N GLY A 105 -0.64 -0.04 -5.48
CA GLY A 105 -0.25 -0.09 -4.07
C GLY A 105 -0.33 1.28 -3.40
N HIS A 106 -0.92 1.34 -2.20
CA HIS A 106 -0.98 2.55 -1.38
C HIS A 106 -0.07 2.43 -0.15
N ALA A 107 0.70 3.46 0.12
CA ALA A 107 1.58 3.56 1.29
C ALA A 107 2.46 2.31 1.47
N TYR A 108 2.30 1.54 2.55
CA TYR A 108 2.99 0.27 2.77
C TYR A 108 2.76 -0.72 1.63
N GLY A 109 1.49 -0.86 1.18
CA GLY A 109 1.15 -1.72 0.05
C GLY A 109 1.85 -1.31 -1.26
N GLY A 110 2.21 -0.04 -1.39
CA GLY A 110 3.06 0.47 -2.49
C GLY A 110 4.46 -0.13 -2.45
N VAL A 111 5.05 -0.30 -1.26
CA VAL A 111 6.37 -0.94 -1.11
C VAL A 111 6.32 -2.41 -1.46
N GLY A 112 5.28 -3.13 -0.99
CA GLY A 112 5.04 -4.53 -1.39
C GLY A 112 4.82 -4.67 -2.91
N ALA A 113 4.09 -3.73 -3.51
CA ALA A 113 3.86 -3.69 -4.96
C ALA A 113 5.16 -3.47 -5.76
N MET A 114 6.03 -2.56 -5.31
CA MET A 114 7.36 -2.36 -5.91
C MET A 114 8.18 -3.65 -5.84
N ALA A 115 8.25 -4.29 -4.67
CA ALA A 115 8.98 -5.54 -4.48
C ALA A 115 8.41 -6.69 -5.33
N ALA A 116 7.09 -6.79 -5.48
CA ALA A 116 6.44 -7.76 -6.36
C ALA A 116 6.76 -7.52 -7.84
N ALA A 117 6.72 -6.25 -8.26
CA ALA A 117 7.02 -5.86 -9.64
C ALA A 117 8.49 -6.09 -10.02
N VAL A 118 9.42 -5.93 -9.07
CA VAL A 118 10.84 -6.31 -9.25
C VAL A 118 10.98 -7.82 -9.42
N ARG A 119 10.26 -8.62 -8.63
CA ARG A 119 10.35 -10.10 -8.67
C ARG A 119 9.73 -10.70 -9.93
N ARG A 120 8.58 -10.18 -10.38
CA ARG A 120 7.81 -10.72 -11.49
C ARG A 120 7.31 -9.63 -12.43
N PRO A 121 8.26 -8.92 -13.09
CA PRO A 121 7.89 -7.86 -14.04
C PRO A 121 7.08 -8.40 -15.23
N ASP A 122 7.21 -9.68 -15.56
CA ASP A 122 6.47 -10.37 -16.60
C ASP A 122 4.96 -10.47 -16.32
N LEU A 123 4.55 -10.43 -15.05
CA LEU A 123 3.14 -10.49 -14.62
C LEU A 123 2.49 -9.12 -14.42
N VAL A 124 3.28 -8.04 -14.39
CA VAL A 124 2.75 -6.69 -14.17
C VAL A 124 2.41 -6.02 -15.50
N ARG A 125 1.17 -5.61 -15.68
CA ARG A 125 0.69 -4.89 -16.87
C ARG A 125 0.85 -3.38 -16.76
N SER A 126 0.67 -2.85 -15.56
CA SER A 126 1.04 -1.49 -15.15
C SER A 126 1.26 -1.46 -13.66
N LEU A 127 2.02 -0.48 -13.17
CA LEU A 127 2.25 -0.25 -11.75
C LEU A 127 1.80 1.17 -11.38
N THR A 128 0.86 1.27 -10.43
CA THR A 128 0.51 2.55 -9.80
C THR A 128 0.89 2.53 -8.33
N LEU A 129 1.59 3.56 -7.91
CA LEU A 129 2.04 3.76 -6.54
C LEU A 129 1.39 5.03 -5.97
N ILE A 130 0.48 4.87 -5.02
CA ILE A 130 -0.20 5.98 -4.35
C ILE A 130 0.55 6.28 -3.05
N GLN A 131 1.30 7.37 -3.03
CA GLN A 131 2.12 7.79 -1.87
C GLN A 131 2.90 6.60 -1.25
N PRO A 132 3.77 5.91 -2.02
CA PRO A 132 4.49 4.75 -1.52
C PRO A 132 5.32 5.11 -0.28
N GLY A 133 5.23 4.28 0.76
CA GLY A 133 5.88 4.53 2.04
C GLY A 133 7.39 4.23 2.08
N ALA A 134 8.04 4.01 0.94
CA ALA A 134 9.48 3.75 0.86
C ALA A 134 10.27 5.07 0.91
N LEU A 135 10.92 5.39 2.01
CA LEU A 135 11.71 6.62 2.14
C LEU A 135 13.18 6.45 1.74
N ARG A 136 13.73 5.23 1.83
CA ARG A 136 15.14 4.95 1.51
C ARG A 136 15.58 5.38 0.12
N PRO A 137 14.80 5.23 -0.96
CA PRO A 137 15.19 5.71 -2.29
C PRO A 137 15.58 7.20 -2.33
N ALA A 138 14.93 8.02 -1.51
CA ALA A 138 15.16 9.45 -1.43
C ALA A 138 15.95 9.88 -0.17
N GLU A 139 16.67 8.97 0.51
CA GLU A 139 17.35 9.26 1.80
C GLU A 139 18.38 10.38 1.74
N ARG A 140 18.87 10.75 0.55
CA ARG A 140 19.78 11.89 0.35
C ARG A 140 19.07 13.24 0.40
N HIS A 141 17.74 13.26 0.24
CA HIS A 141 16.97 14.50 0.36
C HIS A 141 16.87 14.91 1.84
N PRO A 142 17.20 16.15 2.21
CA PRO A 142 17.30 16.57 3.62
C PRO A 142 16.02 16.28 4.43
N VAL A 143 14.84 16.56 3.85
CA VAL A 143 13.53 16.31 4.51
C VAL A 143 13.33 14.82 4.76
N VAL A 144 13.76 13.95 3.84
CA VAL A 144 13.61 12.49 3.97
C VAL A 144 14.60 11.94 4.99
N ALA A 145 15.86 12.41 4.98
CA ALA A 145 16.86 12.03 5.98
C ALA A 145 16.40 12.35 7.40
N GLU A 146 15.82 13.54 7.61
CA GLU A 146 15.25 13.94 8.90
C GLU A 146 14.05 13.07 9.29
N ALA A 147 13.14 12.77 8.34
CA ALA A 147 12.00 11.91 8.57
C ALA A 147 12.42 10.47 8.96
N LEU A 148 13.42 9.91 8.29
CA LEU A 148 13.99 8.60 8.61
C LEU A 148 14.60 8.59 10.02
N ALA A 149 15.40 9.60 10.37
CA ALA A 149 16.01 9.70 11.70
C ALA A 149 14.93 9.76 12.79
N ARG A 150 13.90 10.58 12.60
CA ARG A 150 12.79 10.72 13.54
C ARG A 150 11.96 9.43 13.64
N ALA A 151 11.64 8.78 12.52
CA ALA A 151 10.88 7.54 12.52
C ALA A 151 11.62 6.41 13.26
N ARG A 152 12.94 6.29 13.06
CA ARG A 152 13.79 5.34 13.79
C ARG A 152 13.81 5.64 15.29
N ALA A 153 13.97 6.90 15.69
CA ALA A 153 13.94 7.31 17.09
C ALA A 153 12.57 7.04 17.74
N ALA A 154 11.47 7.37 17.06
CA ALA A 154 10.12 7.12 17.54
C ALA A 154 9.85 5.62 17.73
N THR A 155 10.25 4.79 16.76
CA THR A 155 10.08 3.33 16.86
C THR A 155 10.90 2.75 18.02
N ALA A 156 12.13 3.22 18.24
CA ALA A 156 12.97 2.77 19.34
C ALA A 156 12.44 3.21 20.72
N ALA A 157 11.64 4.26 20.78
CA ALA A 157 11.04 4.80 22.01
C ALA A 157 9.65 4.21 22.33
N LEU A 158 9.11 3.33 21.49
CA LEU A 158 7.79 2.73 21.74
C LEU A 158 7.82 1.89 23.03
N PRO A 159 6.86 2.09 23.94
CA PRO A 159 6.73 1.25 25.14
C PRO A 159 6.52 -0.21 24.78
N PRO A 160 7.14 -1.17 25.47
CA PRO A 160 7.01 -2.60 25.16
C PRO A 160 5.62 -3.16 25.45
N ASP A 161 4.85 -2.48 26.31
CA ASP A 161 3.49 -2.83 26.73
C ASP A 161 2.40 -2.00 26.03
N LEU A 162 2.78 -1.24 25.00
CA LEU A 162 1.85 -0.40 24.23
C LEU A 162 0.72 -1.24 23.63
N THR A 163 -0.52 -0.89 23.95
CA THR A 163 -1.69 -1.57 23.37
C THR A 163 -2.00 -1.08 21.96
N PRO A 164 -2.69 -1.88 21.10
CA PRO A 164 -3.11 -1.44 19.78
C PRO A 164 -3.98 -0.17 19.78
N ALA A 165 -4.81 0.02 20.81
CA ALA A 165 -5.64 1.22 20.94
C ALA A 165 -4.81 2.47 21.26
N GLU A 166 -3.81 2.34 22.13
CA GLU A 166 -2.87 3.44 22.46
C GLU A 166 -1.98 3.76 21.26
N PHE A 167 -1.49 2.74 20.55
CA PHE A 167 -0.74 2.92 19.31
C PHE A 167 -1.56 3.67 18.27
N LEU A 168 -2.80 3.23 18.00
CA LEU A 168 -3.70 3.89 17.05
C LEU A 168 -3.90 5.37 17.39
N ARG A 169 -4.18 5.68 18.65
CA ARG A 169 -4.33 7.04 19.15
C ARG A 169 -3.05 7.84 18.99
N GLY A 170 -1.92 7.33 19.48
CA GLY A 170 -0.63 8.00 19.37
C GLY A 170 -0.20 8.28 17.93
N ALA A 171 -0.41 7.32 17.03
CA ALA A 171 -0.08 7.46 15.61
C ALA A 171 -0.91 8.54 14.89
N THR A 172 -2.15 8.80 15.33
CA THR A 172 -3.03 9.80 14.74
C THR A 172 -2.92 11.16 15.43
N GLU A 173 -3.05 11.21 16.75
CA GLU A 173 -3.04 12.47 17.50
C GLU A 173 -1.67 13.18 17.45
N SER A 174 -0.55 12.44 17.41
CA SER A 174 0.79 13.03 17.30
C SER A 174 1.01 13.85 16.02
N VAL A 175 0.21 13.59 15.00
CA VAL A 175 0.23 14.33 13.73
C VAL A 175 -0.97 15.25 13.56
N GLY A 176 -1.78 15.46 14.61
CA GLY A 176 -2.93 16.34 14.60
C GLY A 176 -4.15 15.78 13.88
N MET A 177 -4.19 14.47 13.66
CA MET A 177 -5.33 13.78 13.04
C MET A 177 -6.31 13.27 14.10
N GLU A 178 -7.59 13.22 13.73
CA GLU A 178 -8.62 12.57 14.55
C GLU A 178 -8.38 11.07 14.61
N THR A 179 -8.39 10.50 15.82
CA THR A 179 -8.30 9.05 16.00
C THR A 179 -9.56 8.37 15.45
N PRO A 180 -9.43 7.44 14.49
CA PRO A 180 -10.58 6.69 14.00
C PRO A 180 -11.16 5.79 15.09
N GLU A 181 -12.43 5.42 14.95
CA GLU A 181 -13.10 4.49 15.87
C GLU A 181 -12.28 3.19 16.01
N ALA A 182 -12.08 2.75 17.26
CA ALA A 182 -11.32 1.56 17.60
C ALA A 182 -12.17 0.28 17.43
N THR A 183 -12.67 0.05 16.21
CA THR A 183 -13.37 -1.19 15.87
C THR A 183 -12.45 -2.42 15.98
N PRO A 184 -12.98 -3.64 16.13
CA PRO A 184 -12.17 -4.87 16.16
C PRO A 184 -11.20 -4.97 14.97
N ASP A 185 -11.66 -4.66 13.74
CA ASP A 185 -10.83 -4.67 12.54
C ASP A 185 -9.73 -3.60 12.59
N ARG A 186 -10.04 -2.40 13.11
CA ARG A 186 -9.08 -1.32 13.27
C ARG A 186 -8.02 -1.64 14.33
N LEU A 187 -8.42 -2.23 15.45
CA LEU A 187 -7.49 -2.67 16.48
C LEU A 187 -6.61 -3.83 16.00
N ARG A 188 -7.16 -4.75 15.22
CA ARG A 188 -6.39 -5.81 14.57
C ARG A 188 -5.37 -5.23 13.59
N ALA A 189 -5.76 -4.25 12.78
CA ALA A 189 -4.86 -3.56 11.87
C ALA A 189 -3.75 -2.81 12.62
N ALA A 190 -4.06 -2.17 13.75
CA ALA A 190 -3.07 -1.52 14.60
C ALA A 190 -2.07 -2.52 15.21
N ALA A 191 -2.55 -3.65 15.73
CA ALA A 191 -1.70 -4.72 16.26
C ALA A 191 -0.73 -5.27 15.20
N THR A 192 -1.22 -5.46 13.98
CA THR A 192 -0.38 -5.91 12.86
C THR A 192 0.65 -4.86 12.47
N THR A 193 0.26 -3.58 12.38
CA THR A 193 1.18 -2.47 12.09
C THR A 193 2.32 -2.38 13.12
N MET A 194 2.03 -2.64 14.41
CA MET A 194 3.05 -2.66 15.46
C MET A 194 4.06 -3.80 15.32
N ALA A 195 3.65 -4.90 14.72
CA ALA A 195 4.46 -6.12 14.59
C ALA A 195 5.25 -6.21 13.27
N GLU A 196 4.86 -5.46 12.24
CA GLU A 196 5.53 -5.51 10.94
C GLU A 196 6.82 -4.67 10.89
N LEU A 197 7.71 -5.00 9.96
CA LEU A 197 8.88 -4.16 9.70
C LEU A 197 8.43 -2.83 9.09
N PRO A 198 9.00 -1.69 9.54
CA PRO A 198 8.60 -0.39 9.01
C PRO A 198 8.95 -0.24 7.52
N CYS A 199 7.95 0.05 6.68
CA CYS A 199 8.14 0.18 5.24
C CYS A 199 9.04 1.35 4.82
N TRP A 200 9.11 2.40 5.63
CA TRP A 200 9.96 3.56 5.34
C TRP A 200 11.46 3.22 5.35
N ASP A 201 11.86 2.11 5.97
CA ASP A 201 13.25 1.62 5.98
C ASP A 201 13.51 0.53 4.91
N ALA A 202 12.53 0.27 4.03
CA ALA A 202 12.66 -0.67 2.93
C ALA A 202 13.69 -0.20 1.90
N ASP A 203 14.67 -1.04 1.63
CA ASP A 203 15.68 -0.82 0.59
C ASP A 203 15.21 -1.48 -0.71
N ILE A 204 14.54 -0.71 -1.56
CA ILE A 204 14.03 -1.17 -2.86
C ILE A 204 14.95 -0.69 -3.96
N ASP A 205 15.56 -1.62 -4.68
CA ASP A 205 16.31 -1.30 -5.88
C ASP A 205 15.36 -0.83 -6.99
N LEU A 206 15.50 0.43 -7.40
CA LEU A 206 14.68 1.05 -8.45
C LEU A 206 15.15 0.69 -9.88
N VAL A 207 16.37 0.19 -10.04
CA VAL A 207 16.93 -0.12 -11.38
C VAL A 207 16.08 -1.14 -12.15
N PRO A 208 15.62 -2.25 -11.55
CA PRO A 208 14.73 -3.18 -12.25
C PRO A 208 13.39 -2.53 -12.66
N LEU A 209 12.84 -1.64 -11.82
CA LEU A 209 11.60 -0.92 -12.15
C LEU A 209 11.82 0.07 -13.30
N ALA A 210 12.96 0.77 -13.32
CA ALA A 210 13.31 1.67 -14.41
C ALA A 210 13.40 0.94 -15.77
N ARG A 211 13.92 -0.29 -15.77
CA ARG A 211 14.07 -1.12 -16.97
C ARG A 211 12.81 -1.85 -17.41
N ALA A 212 11.83 -1.94 -16.52
CA ALA A 212 10.59 -2.65 -16.82
C ALA A 212 9.76 -1.91 -17.87
N ALA A 213 9.26 -2.66 -18.87
CA ALA A 213 8.53 -2.10 -20.01
C ALA A 213 7.10 -1.63 -19.67
N PHE A 214 6.51 -2.14 -18.59
CA PHE A 214 5.16 -1.73 -18.21
C PHE A 214 5.10 -0.25 -17.80
N PRO A 215 3.99 0.45 -18.12
CA PRO A 215 3.81 1.85 -17.73
C PRO A 215 3.64 1.98 -16.21
N LYS A 216 4.11 3.12 -15.68
CA LYS A 216 4.15 3.41 -14.25
C LYS A 216 3.53 4.77 -13.96
N LEU A 217 2.79 4.85 -12.85
CA LEU A 217 2.16 6.07 -12.37
C LEU A 217 2.42 6.24 -10.86
N LEU A 218 2.97 7.38 -10.48
CA LEU A 218 2.96 7.85 -9.09
C LEU A 218 1.74 8.76 -8.89
N VAL A 219 1.07 8.62 -7.75
CA VAL A 219 -0.03 9.50 -7.35
C VAL A 219 0.28 10.05 -5.97
N SER A 220 0.31 11.37 -5.85
CA SER A 220 0.54 12.09 -4.59
C SER A 220 -0.57 13.09 -4.32
N GLY A 221 -0.80 13.37 -3.03
CA GLY A 221 -1.51 14.56 -2.63
C GLY A 221 -0.59 15.78 -2.62
N ASP A 222 -1.16 17.00 -2.72
CA ASP A 222 -0.44 18.23 -2.48
C ASP A 222 -0.24 18.53 -0.98
N TRP A 223 -0.94 17.79 -0.13
CA TRP A 223 -0.98 17.93 1.32
C TRP A 223 -1.46 19.31 1.81
N GLU A 224 -2.05 20.11 0.93
CA GLU A 224 -2.76 21.31 1.36
C GLU A 224 -3.99 20.92 2.18
N GLY A 225 -4.21 21.63 3.29
CA GLY A 225 -5.29 21.32 4.23
C GLY A 225 -5.02 20.16 5.21
N ALA A 226 -3.88 19.46 5.12
CA ALA A 226 -3.46 18.54 6.16
C ALA A 226 -3.04 19.32 7.44
N PRO A 227 -3.24 18.74 8.65
CA PRO A 227 -2.64 19.31 9.86
C PRO A 227 -1.13 19.54 9.68
N GLU A 228 -0.63 20.66 10.18
CA GLU A 228 0.77 21.04 9.96
C GLU A 228 1.76 19.94 10.36
N PRO A 229 1.64 19.28 11.54
CA PRO A 229 2.53 18.19 11.90
C PRO A 229 2.46 17.02 10.92
N TYR A 230 1.26 16.70 10.40
CA TYR A 230 1.09 15.62 9.43
C TYR A 230 1.73 15.95 8.09
N ARG A 231 1.52 17.18 7.61
CA ARG A 231 2.17 17.66 6.40
C ARG A 231 3.70 17.64 6.52
N THR A 232 4.24 18.15 7.64
CA THR A 232 5.68 18.25 7.86
C THR A 232 6.33 16.89 8.04
N TYR A 233 5.71 16.00 8.83
CA TYR A 233 6.34 14.73 9.25
C TYR A 233 6.07 13.57 8.31
N ALA A 234 5.00 13.61 7.53
CA ALA A 234 4.65 12.58 6.55
C ALA A 234 4.57 13.14 5.12
N GLY A 235 3.87 14.25 4.93
CA GLY A 235 3.57 14.79 3.61
C GLY A 235 4.81 15.17 2.81
N LEU A 236 5.63 16.06 3.33
CA LEU A 236 6.83 16.52 2.64
C LEU A 236 7.82 15.38 2.32
N PRO A 237 8.12 14.44 3.24
CA PRO A 237 8.92 13.27 2.91
C PRO A 237 8.32 12.38 1.81
N LEU A 238 6.99 12.15 1.85
CA LEU A 238 6.32 11.32 0.84
C LEU A 238 6.27 11.98 -0.54
N ILE A 239 6.13 13.31 -0.60
CA ILE A 239 6.22 14.06 -1.86
C ILE A 239 7.63 13.90 -2.44
N ALA A 240 8.67 14.19 -1.66
CA ALA A 240 10.06 14.08 -2.11
C ALA A 240 10.38 12.63 -2.58
N CYS A 241 9.88 11.61 -1.88
CA CYS A 241 10.05 10.23 -2.30
C CYS A 241 9.30 9.90 -3.59
N ALA A 242 8.08 10.41 -3.77
CA ALA A 242 7.33 10.18 -4.99
C ALA A 242 8.02 10.82 -6.20
N GLU A 243 8.56 12.03 -6.05
CA GLU A 243 9.34 12.72 -7.09
C GLU A 243 10.60 11.92 -7.46
N GLU A 244 11.39 11.50 -6.48
CA GLU A 244 12.61 10.69 -6.69
C GLU A 244 12.30 9.36 -7.38
N ILE A 245 11.26 8.64 -6.90
CA ILE A 245 10.86 7.37 -7.51
C ILE A 245 10.36 7.59 -8.94
N ALA A 246 9.58 8.64 -9.19
CA ALA A 246 9.08 8.95 -10.53
C ALA A 246 10.24 9.24 -11.51
N GLU A 247 11.19 10.08 -11.10
CA GLU A 247 12.38 10.40 -11.89
C GLU A 247 13.23 9.16 -12.16
N ALA A 248 13.54 8.39 -11.11
CA ALA A 248 14.39 7.20 -11.22
C ALA A 248 13.79 6.09 -12.08
N THR A 249 12.44 5.98 -12.12
CA THR A 249 11.76 4.89 -12.83
C THR A 249 11.11 5.29 -14.14
N GLY A 250 11.11 6.57 -14.49
CA GLY A 250 10.43 7.12 -15.66
C GLY A 250 8.90 7.05 -15.54
N ALA A 251 8.36 7.01 -14.32
CA ALA A 251 6.93 6.99 -14.09
C ALA A 251 6.30 8.38 -14.31
N ALA A 252 5.08 8.41 -14.84
CA ALA A 252 4.27 9.63 -14.78
C ALA A 252 3.96 9.96 -13.31
N HIS A 253 3.85 11.26 -12.97
CA HIS A 253 3.52 11.69 -11.62
C HIS A 253 2.28 12.60 -11.65
N LEU A 254 1.21 12.15 -11.00
CA LEU A 254 -0.04 12.89 -10.81
C LEU A 254 -0.09 13.42 -9.39
N VAL A 255 -0.22 14.73 -9.25
CA VAL A 255 -0.49 15.39 -7.96
C VAL A 255 -1.95 15.85 -7.93
N VAL A 256 -2.67 15.49 -6.86
CA VAL A 256 -4.07 15.87 -6.65
C VAL A 256 -4.25 16.59 -5.30
N PRO A 257 -5.30 17.40 -5.13
CA PRO A 257 -5.58 18.05 -3.85
C PRO A 257 -5.76 17.05 -2.71
N GLY A 258 -5.29 17.41 -1.51
CA GLY A 258 -5.47 16.62 -0.29
C GLY A 258 -4.26 15.74 0.06
N TYR A 259 -4.47 14.85 1.03
CA TYR A 259 -3.42 14.00 1.61
C TYR A 259 -3.78 12.49 1.64
N TYR A 260 -4.98 12.13 1.18
CA TYR A 260 -5.41 10.78 0.85
C TYR A 260 -5.97 10.75 -0.58
N PRO A 261 -5.12 10.73 -1.62
CA PRO A 261 -5.52 10.92 -3.03
C PRO A 261 -6.71 10.06 -3.45
N HIS A 262 -6.63 8.76 -3.21
CA HIS A 262 -7.63 7.79 -3.70
C HIS A 262 -8.98 7.84 -2.97
N THR A 263 -9.04 8.46 -1.79
CA THR A 263 -10.29 8.63 -1.03
C THR A 263 -10.83 10.05 -1.08
N GLN A 264 -9.96 11.06 -1.19
CA GLN A 264 -10.36 12.47 -1.24
C GLN A 264 -10.61 12.97 -2.67
N GLN A 265 -9.95 12.37 -3.67
CA GLN A 265 -10.08 12.69 -5.09
C GLN A 265 -10.35 11.44 -5.94
N PRO A 266 -11.35 10.62 -5.57
CA PRO A 266 -11.54 9.31 -6.20
C PRO A 266 -11.80 9.41 -7.70
N GLU A 267 -12.53 10.42 -8.17
CA GLU A 267 -12.83 10.60 -9.59
C GLU A 267 -11.56 10.84 -10.42
N ARG A 268 -10.67 11.71 -9.93
CA ARG A 268 -9.40 12.01 -10.62
C ARG A 268 -8.46 10.81 -10.62
N VAL A 269 -8.35 10.13 -9.47
CA VAL A 269 -7.50 8.94 -9.36
C VAL A 269 -8.05 7.80 -10.20
N ASN A 270 -9.36 7.56 -10.16
CA ASN A 270 -9.99 6.51 -10.97
C ASN A 270 -9.80 6.76 -12.47
N ALA A 271 -9.98 8.00 -12.94
CA ALA A 271 -9.74 8.35 -14.35
C ALA A 271 -8.29 8.08 -14.76
N ALA A 272 -7.30 8.51 -13.94
CA ALA A 272 -5.89 8.27 -14.23
C ALA A 272 -5.52 6.77 -14.23
N LEU A 273 -6.16 5.97 -13.37
CA LEU A 273 -6.01 4.52 -13.37
C LEU A 273 -6.56 3.91 -14.66
N GLU A 274 -7.78 4.28 -15.07
CA GLU A 274 -8.39 3.78 -16.31
C GLU A 274 -7.55 4.16 -17.53
N ASP A 275 -7.10 5.41 -17.63
CA ASP A 275 -6.24 5.88 -18.73
C ASP A 275 -4.94 5.07 -18.83
N LEU A 276 -4.29 4.80 -17.68
CA LEU A 276 -3.06 4.00 -17.62
C LEU A 276 -3.31 2.55 -18.08
N TRP A 277 -4.40 1.94 -17.63
CA TRP A 277 -4.74 0.56 -17.95
C TRP A 277 -5.11 0.43 -19.43
N ASP A 278 -5.94 1.33 -19.96
CA ASP A 278 -6.36 1.32 -21.37
C ASP A 278 -5.14 1.54 -22.29
N ALA A 279 -4.22 2.44 -21.95
CA ALA A 279 -2.98 2.65 -22.70
C ALA A 279 -2.06 1.42 -22.68
N SER A 280 -1.96 0.71 -21.56
CA SER A 280 -1.11 -0.48 -21.43
C SER A 280 -1.63 -1.70 -22.21
N GLU A 281 -2.90 -1.70 -22.61
CA GLU A 281 -3.54 -2.79 -23.38
C GLU A 281 -3.57 -2.54 -24.89
N GLN A 282 -3.23 -1.33 -25.31
CA GLN A 282 -3.18 -0.94 -26.73
C GLN A 282 -1.78 -1.06 -27.33
N GLY A 283 -0.75 -1.19 -26.52
CA GLY A 283 0.65 -1.34 -26.91
C GLY A 283 1.13 -2.78 -26.82
#